data_a3a1ba833e2b27490ce96fb6393d327b
#
_entry.id   a3a1ba833e2b27490ce96fb6393d327b
#
_cell.length_a   1.000
_cell.length_b   1.000
_cell.length_c   1.000
_cell.angle_alpha   90.00
_cell.angle_beta   90.00
_cell.angle_gamma   90.00
#
_symmetry.space_group_name_H-M   'P 1'
#
loop_
_entity.id
_entity.type
_entity.pdbx_description
1 polymer ?
#
loop_
_entity_poly.entity_id
_entity_poly.type
_entity_poly.pdbx_seq_one_letter_code
_entity_poly.pdbx_strand_id
1 'polypeptide(L)'
;MNSRSVVTFRSADALKVVVIAASWILLATAISVHMNGRLYPFLTVGVGAVAVLFVAYVVSVRSFPTRYLLAALVCLSVYYRALVVLFPSSYVGMDPDKYAGGIVSLMETGRVVNLDFPFYGKAPFFLVSGALTGDVMGVDALRMLDVYAFVFGALFPLLAYVVTRRLSSERVGIYATLLVTVGAASVIYATNPIAQTLAVGLWIPFLVVFGRYLRYKRTVDLVLTFLFTVAMVYTHKLTALLVFGTVVGSSAFILLQSREWMDDPLKRATTPSTLLMLTVLSGVLVVVQLTIITDYIVGVIGRFLLALHVTSVETVHVVPQAATPVASEPVNFVLRRGYGLTLVPLAGIAWLVLARRTDSHETRAILAGIAVCIALTGVGAVSVSAVNPSRMYFYMELLLFVVVAVAVLRRHVPGRRRSTAVLAVFFLLVTSQLVTPLVVPDHPQGERQYLTAEETAAKRFSTHVPGDIATDFFYAKSTVRLHNPRPARLDDPSADTYVYMDEELLNRTTLNGNSRYIAYRTQVRVYRMYGAMQGRWELTYDPVPGFDRRHERVYSNGGVVVYER
;
A
#
# COMPACT_ATOMS: atom_id res chain seq x y z
N MET A 1 16.18 -31.95 36.06
CA MET A 1 15.79 -31.50 34.68
C MET A 1 14.89 -30.30 34.82
N ASN A 2 15.33 -29.14 34.35
CA ASN A 2 14.63 -27.87 34.56
C ASN A 2 13.27 -27.88 33.84
N SER A 3 12.20 -27.53 34.54
CA SER A 3 10.83 -27.41 33.99
C SER A 3 10.73 -26.47 32.76
N ARG A 4 11.69 -25.57 32.61
CA ARG A 4 11.83 -24.70 31.42
C ARG A 4 12.17 -25.45 30.13
N SER A 5 13.00 -26.52 30.20
CA SER A 5 13.41 -27.28 29.02
C SER A 5 12.29 -28.15 28.46
N VAL A 6 11.45 -28.72 29.32
CA VAL A 6 10.32 -29.57 28.92
C VAL A 6 9.22 -28.75 28.25
N VAL A 7 8.97 -27.52 28.72
CA VAL A 7 7.95 -26.61 28.12
C VAL A 7 8.42 -26.08 26.76
N THR A 8 9.69 -25.78 26.59
CA THR A 8 10.25 -25.31 25.31
C THR A 8 10.23 -26.39 24.23
N PHE A 9 10.51 -27.65 24.59
CA PHE A 9 10.48 -28.75 23.62
C PHE A 9 9.05 -28.98 23.07
N ARG A 10 8.04 -29.03 23.95
CA ARG A 10 6.63 -29.17 23.53
C ARG A 10 6.13 -28.01 22.67
N SER A 11 6.58 -26.79 22.94
CA SER A 11 6.18 -25.61 22.14
C SER A 11 6.84 -25.61 20.75
N ALA A 12 8.06 -26.09 20.63
CA ALA A 12 8.73 -26.22 19.34
C ALA A 12 8.07 -27.29 18.44
N ASP A 13 7.66 -28.42 19.04
CA ASP A 13 6.96 -29.46 18.28
C ASP A 13 5.56 -29.02 17.84
N ALA A 14 4.83 -28.30 18.67
CA ALA A 14 3.58 -27.67 18.28
C ALA A 14 3.77 -26.66 17.12
N LEU A 15 4.87 -25.90 17.12
CA LEU A 15 5.18 -25.01 15.99
C LEU A 15 5.45 -25.78 14.70
N LYS A 16 6.18 -26.90 14.77
CA LYS A 16 6.41 -27.77 13.59
C LYS A 16 5.09 -28.23 12.98
N VAL A 17 4.14 -28.70 13.81
CA VAL A 17 2.81 -29.11 13.35
C VAL A 17 2.07 -27.95 12.68
N VAL A 18 2.09 -26.76 13.29
CA VAL A 18 1.47 -25.54 12.71
C VAL A 18 2.12 -25.19 11.38
N VAL A 19 3.44 -25.21 11.27
CA VAL A 19 4.17 -24.91 10.03
C VAL A 19 3.85 -25.94 8.93
N ILE A 20 3.81 -27.23 9.26
CA ILE A 20 3.47 -28.28 8.30
C ILE A 20 2.02 -28.09 7.81
N ALA A 21 1.06 -27.89 8.71
CA ALA A 21 -0.34 -27.65 8.35
C ALA A 21 -0.48 -26.38 7.49
N ALA A 22 0.21 -25.31 7.87
CA ALA A 22 0.25 -24.06 7.10
C ALA A 22 0.80 -24.30 5.69
N SER A 23 1.89 -25.05 5.54
CA SER A 23 2.50 -25.36 4.24
C SER A 23 1.53 -26.11 3.32
N TRP A 24 0.78 -27.09 3.85
CA TRP A 24 -0.24 -27.81 3.08
C TRP A 24 -1.40 -26.90 2.65
N ILE A 25 -1.88 -26.04 3.55
CA ILE A 25 -2.93 -25.08 3.22
C ILE A 25 -2.47 -24.12 2.12
N LEU A 26 -1.25 -23.59 2.24
CA LEU A 26 -0.70 -22.67 1.24
C LEU A 26 -0.47 -23.35 -0.11
N LEU A 27 0.00 -24.59 -0.12
CA LEU A 27 0.12 -25.38 -1.35
C LEU A 27 -1.24 -25.62 -2.01
N ALA A 28 -2.24 -26.05 -1.23
CA ALA A 28 -3.61 -26.23 -1.72
C ALA A 28 -4.19 -24.91 -2.25
N THR A 29 -3.89 -23.80 -1.60
CA THR A 29 -4.29 -22.45 -2.05
C THR A 29 -3.67 -22.11 -3.40
N ALA A 30 -2.37 -22.32 -3.57
CA ALA A 30 -1.68 -22.06 -4.85
C ALA A 30 -2.26 -22.91 -5.98
N ILE A 31 -2.50 -24.19 -5.73
CA ILE A 31 -3.13 -25.11 -6.71
C ILE A 31 -4.54 -24.62 -7.05
N SER A 32 -5.34 -24.24 -6.05
CA SER A 32 -6.72 -23.77 -6.28
C SER A 32 -6.75 -22.47 -7.07
N VAL A 33 -5.84 -21.53 -6.80
CA VAL A 33 -5.70 -20.29 -7.57
C VAL A 33 -5.36 -20.59 -9.03
N HIS A 34 -4.40 -21.48 -9.25
CA HIS A 34 -3.97 -21.87 -10.60
C HIS A 34 -5.06 -22.58 -11.38
N MET A 35 -5.73 -23.58 -10.78
CA MET A 35 -6.76 -24.37 -11.45
C MET A 35 -8.03 -23.55 -11.77
N ASN A 36 -8.41 -22.59 -10.92
CA ASN A 36 -9.64 -21.83 -11.10
C ASN A 36 -9.43 -20.50 -11.85
N GLY A 37 -8.19 -20.11 -12.16
CA GLY A 37 -7.89 -18.83 -12.79
C GLY A 37 -8.32 -17.60 -11.97
N ARG A 38 -8.55 -17.77 -10.66
CA ARG A 38 -9.02 -16.72 -9.75
C ARG A 38 -8.09 -16.63 -8.54
N LEU A 39 -7.51 -15.47 -8.36
CA LEU A 39 -6.63 -15.22 -7.20
C LEU A 39 -7.42 -15.16 -5.89
N TYR A 40 -8.47 -14.35 -5.87
CA TYR A 40 -9.39 -14.22 -4.76
C TYR A 40 -10.70 -14.99 -5.10
N PRO A 41 -11.39 -15.61 -4.17
CA PRO A 41 -11.19 -15.60 -2.72
C PRO A 41 -10.18 -16.64 -2.19
N PHE A 42 -9.68 -17.56 -3.02
CA PHE A 42 -8.84 -18.70 -2.57
C PHE A 42 -7.63 -18.24 -1.75
N LEU A 43 -6.90 -17.23 -2.23
CA LEU A 43 -5.75 -16.69 -1.54
C LEU A 43 -6.11 -16.17 -0.14
N THR A 44 -7.19 -15.41 -0.02
CA THR A 44 -7.58 -14.81 1.25
C THR A 44 -8.07 -15.86 2.25
N VAL A 45 -8.82 -16.87 1.79
CA VAL A 45 -9.26 -17.98 2.64
C VAL A 45 -8.05 -18.79 3.13
N GLY A 46 -7.12 -19.13 2.24
CA GLY A 46 -5.93 -19.90 2.58
C GLY A 46 -4.99 -19.15 3.55
N VAL A 47 -4.66 -17.90 3.23
CA VAL A 47 -3.84 -17.06 4.13
C VAL A 47 -4.57 -16.81 5.44
N GLY A 48 -5.88 -16.61 5.40
CA GLY A 48 -6.72 -16.44 6.60
C GLY A 48 -6.68 -17.66 7.50
N ALA A 49 -6.85 -18.86 6.96
CA ALA A 49 -6.77 -20.10 7.72
C ALA A 49 -5.38 -20.26 8.39
N VAL A 50 -4.31 -19.97 7.64
CA VAL A 50 -2.94 -20.02 8.19
C VAL A 50 -2.75 -18.96 9.26
N ALA A 51 -3.22 -17.72 9.06
CA ALA A 51 -3.13 -16.68 10.08
C ALA A 51 -3.87 -17.07 11.36
N VAL A 52 -5.06 -17.67 11.26
CA VAL A 52 -5.81 -18.20 12.41
C VAL A 52 -5.03 -19.30 13.14
N LEU A 53 -4.38 -20.21 12.42
CA LEU A 53 -3.51 -21.23 13.04
C LEU A 53 -2.37 -20.60 13.84
N PHE A 54 -1.69 -19.57 13.27
CA PHE A 54 -0.64 -18.86 13.98
C PHE A 54 -1.18 -18.06 15.18
N VAL A 55 -2.35 -17.42 15.06
CA VAL A 55 -3.02 -16.79 16.21
C VAL A 55 -3.27 -17.80 17.29
N ALA A 56 -3.92 -18.93 16.98
CA ALA A 56 -4.24 -19.97 17.94
C ALA A 56 -2.97 -20.50 18.63
N TYR A 57 -1.90 -20.72 17.88
CA TYR A 57 -0.61 -21.14 18.43
C TYR A 57 -0.03 -20.11 19.41
N VAL A 58 0.14 -18.86 18.96
CA VAL A 58 0.80 -17.78 19.74
C VAL A 58 0.03 -17.46 21.02
N VAL A 59 -1.28 -17.64 20.99
CA VAL A 59 -2.18 -17.36 22.12
C VAL A 59 -2.17 -18.47 23.14
N SER A 60 -2.11 -19.73 22.68
CA SER A 60 -2.20 -20.91 23.54
C SER A 60 -0.90 -21.24 24.26
N VAL A 61 0.24 -20.85 23.68
CA VAL A 61 1.57 -21.26 24.17
C VAL A 61 2.16 -20.19 25.07
N ARG A 62 2.65 -20.59 26.27
CA ARG A 62 3.28 -19.67 27.22
C ARG A 62 4.66 -19.18 26.78
N SER A 63 5.42 -20.02 26.07
CA SER A 63 6.70 -19.66 25.46
C SER A 63 6.80 -20.29 24.10
N PHE A 64 7.41 -19.59 23.14
CA PHE A 64 7.58 -20.07 21.78
C PHE A 64 9.01 -19.76 21.27
N PRO A 65 9.51 -20.54 20.29
CA PRO A 65 10.81 -20.30 19.68
C PRO A 65 10.70 -19.09 18.73
N THR A 66 10.92 -17.88 19.26
CA THR A 66 10.67 -16.58 18.58
C THR A 66 11.30 -16.51 17.19
N ARG A 67 12.55 -16.98 17.03
CA ARG A 67 13.26 -16.88 15.73
C ARG A 67 12.58 -17.69 14.64
N TYR A 68 12.17 -18.93 14.94
CA TYR A 68 11.48 -19.80 13.96
C TYR A 68 10.08 -19.31 13.66
N LEU A 69 9.37 -18.82 14.66
CA LEU A 69 8.04 -18.25 14.48
C LEU A 69 8.09 -16.96 13.65
N LEU A 70 9.07 -16.08 13.93
CA LEU A 70 9.28 -14.87 13.13
C LEU A 70 9.61 -15.23 11.68
N ALA A 71 10.49 -16.21 11.45
CA ALA A 71 10.81 -16.67 10.10
C ALA A 71 9.55 -17.20 9.38
N ALA A 72 8.73 -18.00 10.05
CA ALA A 72 7.49 -18.53 9.47
C ALA A 72 6.50 -17.42 9.11
N LEU A 73 6.34 -16.38 9.94
CA LEU A 73 5.48 -15.24 9.65
C LEU A 73 6.01 -14.37 8.51
N VAL A 74 7.31 -14.18 8.42
CA VAL A 74 7.95 -13.50 7.28
C VAL A 74 7.73 -14.30 6.00
N CYS A 75 7.94 -15.62 6.02
CA CYS A 75 7.66 -16.49 4.87
C CYS A 75 6.18 -16.42 4.45
N LEU A 76 5.24 -16.44 5.41
CA LEU A 76 3.80 -16.26 5.11
C LEU A 76 3.53 -14.89 4.46
N SER A 77 4.15 -13.84 4.96
CA SER A 77 4.00 -12.49 4.42
C SER A 77 4.53 -12.38 2.98
N VAL A 78 5.70 -12.95 2.72
CA VAL A 78 6.31 -13.02 1.38
C VAL A 78 5.45 -13.87 0.45
N TYR A 79 5.02 -15.06 0.90
CA TYR A 79 4.16 -15.92 0.10
C TYR A 79 2.85 -15.25 -0.32
N TYR A 80 2.19 -14.57 0.62
CA TYR A 80 0.96 -13.84 0.33
C TYR A 80 1.15 -12.83 -0.80
N ARG A 81 2.21 -12.04 -0.73
CA ARG A 81 2.51 -11.00 -1.73
C ARG A 81 3.02 -11.61 -3.03
N ALA A 82 3.80 -12.68 -2.94
CA ALA A 82 4.30 -13.41 -4.11
C ALA A 82 3.17 -13.92 -5.00
N LEU A 83 2.15 -14.57 -4.42
CA LEU A 83 1.01 -15.05 -5.22
C LEU A 83 0.26 -13.90 -5.88
N VAL A 84 0.12 -12.73 -5.21
CA VAL A 84 -0.56 -11.57 -5.80
C VAL A 84 0.19 -11.01 -7.00
N VAL A 85 1.53 -10.99 -6.99
CA VAL A 85 2.31 -10.40 -8.09
C VAL A 85 2.72 -11.41 -9.17
N LEU A 86 2.81 -12.70 -8.82
CA LEU A 86 3.23 -13.73 -9.78
C LEU A 86 2.07 -14.32 -10.58
N PHE A 87 0.85 -14.30 -10.03
CA PHE A 87 -0.32 -14.84 -10.70
C PHE A 87 -0.75 -14.01 -11.93
N PRO A 88 -0.84 -12.65 -11.88
CA PRO A 88 -1.19 -11.84 -13.04
C PRO A 88 -0.06 -11.79 -14.06
N SER A 89 -0.44 -11.65 -15.35
CA SER A 89 0.54 -11.46 -16.44
C SER A 89 1.00 -10.01 -16.59
N SER A 90 0.34 -9.06 -15.93
CA SER A 90 0.73 -7.64 -15.83
C SER A 90 0.96 -7.24 -14.40
N TYR A 91 1.42 -6.02 -14.16
CA TYR A 91 1.38 -5.44 -12.82
C TYR A 91 -0.05 -5.29 -12.31
N VAL A 92 -0.22 -5.34 -10.98
CA VAL A 92 -1.48 -5.02 -10.33
C VAL A 92 -1.57 -3.51 -10.12
N GLY A 93 -2.68 -2.90 -10.55
CA GLY A 93 -2.86 -1.46 -10.50
C GLY A 93 -2.26 -0.73 -11.70
N MET A 94 -2.44 0.57 -11.77
CA MET A 94 -2.00 1.41 -12.91
C MET A 94 -0.68 2.15 -12.65
N ASP A 95 -0.44 2.51 -11.40
CA ASP A 95 0.76 3.28 -11.04
C ASP A 95 2.07 2.49 -11.28
N PRO A 96 2.15 1.18 -11.00
CA PRO A 96 3.39 0.42 -11.21
C PRO A 96 3.89 0.42 -12.64
N ASP A 97 3.02 0.33 -13.65
CA ASP A 97 3.42 0.38 -15.06
C ASP A 97 4.21 1.65 -15.37
N LYS A 98 3.76 2.79 -14.83
CA LYS A 98 4.42 4.07 -15.00
C LYS A 98 5.82 4.11 -14.36
N TYR A 99 5.94 3.56 -13.14
CA TYR A 99 7.24 3.49 -12.46
C TYR A 99 8.19 2.50 -13.16
N ALA A 100 7.68 1.38 -13.63
CA ALA A 100 8.47 0.41 -14.38
C ALA A 100 9.02 1.02 -15.68
N GLY A 101 8.21 1.82 -16.41
CA GLY A 101 8.69 2.58 -17.56
C GLY A 101 9.84 3.53 -17.23
N GLY A 102 9.76 4.22 -16.09
CA GLY A 102 10.85 5.07 -15.61
C GLY A 102 12.12 4.28 -15.25
N ILE A 103 11.98 3.08 -14.66
CA ILE A 103 13.12 2.19 -14.36
C ILE A 103 13.77 1.69 -15.66
N VAL A 104 12.97 1.25 -16.63
CA VAL A 104 13.45 0.85 -17.97
C VAL A 104 14.27 1.98 -18.61
N SER A 105 13.70 3.19 -18.67
CA SER A 105 14.37 4.36 -19.24
C SER A 105 15.71 4.67 -18.55
N LEU A 106 15.77 4.53 -17.22
CA LEU A 106 17.02 4.70 -16.46
C LEU A 106 18.05 3.61 -16.78
N MET A 107 17.65 2.34 -16.86
CA MET A 107 18.58 1.24 -17.18
C MET A 107 19.10 1.34 -18.61
N GLU A 108 18.28 1.79 -19.56
CA GLU A 108 18.68 1.94 -20.97
C GLU A 108 19.57 3.17 -21.20
N THR A 109 19.26 4.31 -20.56
CA THR A 109 19.94 5.58 -20.84
C THR A 109 21.03 5.91 -19.85
N GLY A 110 21.00 5.36 -18.64
CA GLY A 110 21.87 5.70 -17.53
C GLY A 110 21.69 7.15 -17.03
N ARG A 111 20.63 7.85 -17.45
CA ARG A 111 20.45 9.30 -17.21
C ARG A 111 19.11 9.63 -16.61
N VAL A 112 19.14 10.28 -15.44
CA VAL A 112 17.93 10.78 -14.76
C VAL A 112 17.27 11.93 -15.56
N VAL A 113 18.05 12.72 -16.32
CA VAL A 113 17.56 13.87 -17.09
C VAL A 113 16.55 13.48 -18.18
N ASN A 114 16.56 12.23 -18.64
CA ASN A 114 15.66 11.74 -19.68
C ASN A 114 14.31 11.24 -19.11
N LEU A 115 14.09 11.36 -17.80
CA LEU A 115 12.83 10.94 -17.19
C LEU A 115 11.77 12.01 -17.39
N ASP A 116 10.87 11.79 -18.33
CA ASP A 116 9.63 12.57 -18.47
C ASP A 116 8.64 12.14 -17.38
N PHE A 117 8.91 12.58 -16.15
CA PHE A 117 8.12 12.22 -14.99
C PHE A 117 7.98 13.44 -14.08
N PRO A 118 6.83 14.11 -14.03
CA PRO A 118 6.71 15.46 -13.46
C PRO A 118 7.35 15.67 -12.09
N PHE A 119 7.26 14.71 -11.17
CA PHE A 119 7.92 14.79 -9.86
C PHE A 119 9.21 13.97 -9.80
N TYR A 120 9.16 12.75 -10.33
CA TYR A 120 10.24 11.77 -10.13
C TYR A 120 11.46 12.02 -11.02
N GLY A 121 11.35 12.88 -12.02
CA GLY A 121 12.52 13.41 -12.74
C GLY A 121 13.43 14.25 -11.85
N LYS A 122 12.85 15.00 -10.87
CA LYS A 122 13.60 15.82 -9.89
C LYS A 122 13.87 15.08 -8.57
N ALA A 123 13.12 14.02 -8.25
CA ALA A 123 13.25 13.22 -7.03
C ALA A 123 13.25 11.71 -7.35
N PRO A 124 14.30 11.21 -8.04
CA PRO A 124 14.28 9.91 -8.69
C PRO A 124 14.67 8.74 -7.78
N PHE A 125 14.81 8.93 -6.47
CA PHE A 125 15.39 7.91 -5.58
C PHE A 125 14.70 6.55 -5.68
N PHE A 126 13.37 6.51 -5.82
CA PHE A 126 12.63 5.26 -6.02
C PHE A 126 13.02 4.58 -7.35
N LEU A 127 13.08 5.33 -8.43
CA LEU A 127 13.42 4.80 -9.76
C LEU A 127 14.88 4.37 -9.84
N VAL A 128 15.78 5.20 -9.29
CA VAL A 128 17.23 4.89 -9.23
C VAL A 128 17.48 3.66 -8.36
N SER A 129 16.82 3.54 -7.20
CA SER A 129 16.95 2.34 -6.35
C SER A 129 16.44 1.10 -7.06
N GLY A 130 15.36 1.22 -7.84
CA GLY A 130 14.85 0.13 -8.67
C GLY A 130 15.84 -0.27 -9.77
N ALA A 131 16.35 0.69 -10.53
CA ALA A 131 17.32 0.44 -11.59
C ALA A 131 18.60 -0.23 -11.05
N LEU A 132 19.19 0.34 -9.99
CA LEU A 132 20.39 -0.24 -9.35
C LEU A 132 20.15 -1.64 -8.79
N THR A 133 18.99 -1.89 -8.17
CA THR A 133 18.66 -3.20 -7.66
C THR A 133 18.47 -4.21 -8.79
N GLY A 134 17.80 -3.80 -9.87
CA GLY A 134 17.62 -4.62 -11.06
C GLY A 134 18.95 -5.01 -11.70
N ASP A 135 19.84 -4.04 -11.85
CA ASP A 135 21.17 -4.24 -12.40
C ASP A 135 22.02 -5.19 -11.54
N VAL A 136 22.09 -4.93 -10.22
CA VAL A 136 22.86 -5.77 -9.28
C VAL A 136 22.30 -7.19 -9.19
N MET A 137 20.99 -7.38 -9.25
CA MET A 137 20.34 -8.69 -9.15
C MET A 137 20.23 -9.40 -10.48
N GLY A 138 20.54 -8.75 -11.60
CA GLY A 138 20.32 -9.29 -12.95
C GLY A 138 18.85 -9.52 -13.28
N VAL A 139 17.93 -8.72 -12.68
CA VAL A 139 16.50 -8.81 -12.90
C VAL A 139 16.11 -7.87 -14.04
N ASP A 140 15.31 -8.38 -14.98
CA ASP A 140 14.72 -7.57 -16.05
C ASP A 140 13.99 -6.35 -15.45
N ALA A 141 14.28 -5.18 -16.00
CA ALA A 141 13.69 -3.90 -15.63
C ALA A 141 12.14 -3.96 -15.57
N LEU A 142 11.53 -4.71 -16.51
CA LEU A 142 10.08 -4.92 -16.57
C LEU A 142 9.51 -5.78 -15.43
N ARG A 143 10.38 -6.45 -14.67
CA ARG A 143 9.99 -7.27 -13.52
C ARG A 143 10.53 -6.74 -12.20
N MET A 144 11.27 -5.64 -12.24
CA MET A 144 11.93 -5.11 -11.06
C MET A 144 10.96 -4.77 -9.93
N LEU A 145 9.77 -4.27 -10.26
CA LEU A 145 8.77 -3.94 -9.25
C LEU A 145 8.19 -5.17 -8.54
N ASP A 146 8.23 -6.36 -9.16
CA ASP A 146 7.83 -7.60 -8.48
C ASP A 146 8.79 -7.91 -7.31
N VAL A 147 10.08 -7.61 -7.47
CA VAL A 147 11.09 -7.78 -6.40
C VAL A 147 10.74 -6.96 -5.17
N TYR A 148 10.20 -5.77 -5.35
CA TYR A 148 9.75 -4.95 -4.22
C TYR A 148 8.65 -5.64 -3.39
N ALA A 149 7.75 -6.40 -4.00
CA ALA A 149 6.74 -7.16 -3.26
C ALA A 149 7.37 -8.16 -2.29
N PHE A 150 8.44 -8.84 -2.71
CA PHE A 150 9.18 -9.77 -1.85
C PHE A 150 9.96 -9.03 -0.76
N VAL A 151 10.65 -7.96 -1.12
CA VAL A 151 11.44 -7.14 -0.18
C VAL A 151 10.54 -6.55 0.90
N PHE A 152 9.45 -5.88 0.53
CA PHE A 152 8.52 -5.29 1.49
C PHE A 152 7.67 -6.34 2.19
N GLY A 153 7.42 -7.50 1.55
CA GLY A 153 6.84 -8.68 2.19
C GLY A 153 7.65 -9.18 3.38
N ALA A 154 8.97 -9.10 3.31
CA ALA A 154 9.86 -9.42 4.43
C ALA A 154 10.08 -8.22 5.37
N LEU A 155 10.31 -7.04 4.82
CA LEU A 155 10.72 -5.85 5.56
C LEU A 155 9.65 -5.36 6.55
N PHE A 156 8.39 -5.24 6.13
CA PHE A 156 7.34 -4.69 7.00
C PHE A 156 7.08 -5.53 8.25
N PRO A 157 6.94 -6.87 8.18
CA PRO A 157 6.85 -7.70 9.38
C PRO A 157 8.08 -7.62 10.29
N LEU A 158 9.28 -7.55 9.71
CA LEU A 158 10.52 -7.41 10.48
C LEU A 158 10.60 -6.05 11.17
N LEU A 159 10.23 -4.96 10.50
CA LEU A 159 10.15 -3.63 11.11
C LEU A 159 9.14 -3.61 12.27
N ALA A 160 7.95 -4.18 12.07
CA ALA A 160 6.95 -4.30 13.12
C ALA A 160 7.49 -5.05 14.34
N TYR A 161 8.18 -6.19 14.11
CA TYR A 161 8.81 -6.95 15.17
C TYR A 161 9.85 -6.14 15.93
N VAL A 162 10.82 -5.56 15.21
CA VAL A 162 11.95 -4.83 15.81
C VAL A 162 11.45 -3.63 16.62
N VAL A 163 10.56 -2.84 16.05
CA VAL A 163 9.99 -1.65 16.72
C VAL A 163 9.22 -2.05 17.96
N THR A 164 8.31 -3.02 17.83
CA THR A 164 7.44 -3.44 18.94
C THR A 164 8.21 -4.14 20.05
N ARG A 165 9.16 -5.03 19.70
CA ARG A 165 10.06 -5.68 20.67
C ARG A 165 10.82 -4.64 21.48
N ARG A 166 11.31 -3.59 20.83
CA ARG A 166 12.05 -2.50 21.46
C ARG A 166 11.20 -1.72 22.46
N LEU A 167 9.92 -1.50 22.12
CA LEU A 167 8.98 -0.76 22.95
C LEU A 167 8.34 -1.61 24.07
N SER A 168 8.39 -2.95 23.96
CA SER A 168 7.69 -3.83 24.88
C SER A 168 8.43 -5.16 25.10
N SER A 169 8.11 -6.21 24.33
CA SER A 169 8.68 -7.55 24.48
C SER A 169 8.67 -8.35 23.18
N GLU A 170 9.41 -9.45 23.12
CA GLU A 170 9.44 -10.34 21.96
C GLU A 170 8.05 -10.90 21.60
N ARG A 171 7.26 -11.26 22.59
CA ARG A 171 5.89 -11.76 22.39
C ARG A 171 5.02 -10.72 21.72
N VAL A 172 5.06 -9.48 22.22
CA VAL A 172 4.28 -8.37 21.66
C VAL A 172 4.77 -8.04 20.25
N GLY A 173 6.08 -8.17 20.01
CA GLY A 173 6.67 -8.07 18.66
C GLY A 173 6.06 -9.07 17.69
N ILE A 174 5.90 -10.34 18.09
CA ILE A 174 5.25 -11.37 17.26
C ILE A 174 3.77 -11.02 16.98
N TYR A 175 3.03 -10.47 17.93
CA TYR A 175 1.66 -10.05 17.70
C TYR A 175 1.59 -8.95 16.63
N ALA A 176 2.45 -7.93 16.72
CA ALA A 176 2.52 -6.88 15.71
C ALA A 176 2.93 -7.42 14.34
N THR A 177 3.90 -8.35 14.30
CA THR A 177 4.34 -9.02 13.07
C THR A 177 3.17 -9.72 12.38
N LEU A 178 2.38 -10.51 13.12
CA LEU A 178 1.24 -11.23 12.56
C LEU A 178 0.17 -10.26 12.00
N LEU A 179 -0.10 -9.17 12.71
CA LEU A 179 -1.03 -8.13 12.22
C LEU A 179 -0.55 -7.49 10.91
N VAL A 180 0.75 -7.15 10.81
CA VAL A 180 1.32 -6.55 9.60
C VAL A 180 1.40 -7.56 8.45
N THR A 181 1.62 -8.85 8.74
CA THR A 181 1.62 -9.91 7.72
C THR A 181 0.33 -9.92 6.92
N VAL A 182 -0.81 -9.72 7.59
CA VAL A 182 -2.15 -9.70 6.99
C VAL A 182 -2.71 -8.29 6.78
N GLY A 183 -1.98 -7.24 7.15
CA GLY A 183 -2.40 -5.85 7.08
C GLY A 183 -2.82 -5.44 5.67
N ALA A 184 -4.05 -4.96 5.51
CA ALA A 184 -4.66 -4.74 4.21
C ALA A 184 -3.88 -3.71 3.36
N ALA A 185 -3.53 -2.54 3.92
CA ALA A 185 -2.75 -1.54 3.20
C ALA A 185 -1.31 -2.01 2.94
N SER A 186 -0.69 -2.68 3.92
CA SER A 186 0.66 -3.25 3.76
C SER A 186 0.72 -4.30 2.63
N VAL A 187 -0.33 -5.09 2.42
CA VAL A 187 -0.42 -6.02 1.29
C VAL A 187 -0.62 -5.27 -0.02
N ILE A 188 -1.64 -4.39 -0.09
CA ILE A 188 -1.97 -3.65 -1.32
C ILE A 188 -0.76 -2.87 -1.84
N TYR A 189 -0.09 -2.11 -0.99
CA TYR A 189 1.03 -1.26 -1.43
C TYR A 189 2.35 -2.01 -1.61
N ALA A 190 2.51 -3.19 -1.03
CA ALA A 190 3.65 -4.04 -1.35
C ALA A 190 3.48 -4.75 -2.70
N THR A 191 2.25 -5.12 -3.08
CA THR A 191 1.94 -5.80 -4.35
C THR A 191 1.66 -4.85 -5.50
N ASN A 192 1.39 -3.60 -5.19
CA ASN A 192 1.30 -2.48 -6.12
C ASN A 192 2.37 -1.45 -5.72
N PRO A 193 3.67 -1.74 -5.90
CA PRO A 193 4.75 -0.92 -5.38
C PRO A 193 4.85 0.40 -6.13
N ILE A 194 4.82 1.45 -5.36
CA ILE A 194 4.96 2.83 -5.80
C ILE A 194 6.02 3.52 -4.95
N ALA A 195 6.44 4.71 -5.33
CA ALA A 195 7.43 5.46 -4.55
C ALA A 195 7.07 5.61 -3.07
N GLN A 196 5.77 5.68 -2.76
CA GLN A 196 5.28 5.70 -1.38
C GLN A 196 5.63 4.43 -0.60
N THR A 197 5.69 3.26 -1.25
CA THR A 197 6.04 2.00 -0.58
C THR A 197 7.45 2.04 -0.01
N LEU A 198 8.41 2.53 -0.79
CA LEU A 198 9.77 2.76 -0.32
C LEU A 198 9.80 3.84 0.77
N ALA A 199 9.05 4.93 0.59
CA ALA A 199 8.96 6.00 1.57
C ALA A 199 8.47 5.51 2.95
N VAL A 200 7.47 4.60 3.01
CA VAL A 200 7.02 3.97 4.26
C VAL A 200 8.11 3.07 4.84
N GLY A 201 8.81 2.31 4.00
CA GLY A 201 9.96 1.50 4.42
C GLY A 201 11.09 2.31 5.06
N LEU A 202 11.28 3.57 4.64
CA LEU A 202 12.26 4.51 5.22
C LEU A 202 11.69 5.26 6.43
N TRP A 203 10.38 5.55 6.43
CA TRP A 203 9.70 6.30 7.47
C TRP A 203 9.75 5.62 8.84
N ILE A 204 9.54 4.31 8.90
CA ILE A 204 9.54 3.56 10.15
C ILE A 204 10.92 3.57 10.83
N PRO A 205 12.04 3.24 10.14
CA PRO A 205 13.38 3.38 10.70
C PRO A 205 13.70 4.83 11.10
N PHE A 206 13.29 5.82 10.30
CA PHE A 206 13.45 7.23 10.65
C PHE A 206 12.86 7.54 12.03
N LEU A 207 11.60 7.16 12.30
CA LEU A 207 10.95 7.41 13.59
C LEU A 207 11.73 6.81 14.77
N VAL A 208 12.24 5.59 14.59
CA VAL A 208 13.03 4.90 15.62
C VAL A 208 14.35 5.60 15.87
N VAL A 209 15.08 5.92 14.79
CA VAL A 209 16.42 6.54 14.91
C VAL A 209 16.30 7.97 15.40
N PHE A 210 15.31 8.73 14.95
CA PHE A 210 15.01 10.07 15.46
C PHE A 210 14.67 10.05 16.95
N GLY A 211 13.80 9.13 17.39
CA GLY A 211 13.49 8.96 18.81
C GLY A 211 14.72 8.59 19.66
N ARG A 212 15.62 7.75 19.10
CA ARG A 212 16.93 7.44 19.74
C ARG A 212 17.82 8.67 19.82
N TYR A 213 17.91 9.44 18.75
CA TYR A 213 18.67 10.70 18.76
C TYR A 213 18.14 11.64 19.85
N LEU A 214 16.83 11.80 19.96
CA LEU A 214 16.25 12.62 21.01
C LEU A 214 16.63 12.14 22.42
N ARG A 215 16.75 10.82 22.61
CA ARG A 215 17.08 10.21 23.91
C ARG A 215 18.58 10.21 24.22
N TYR A 216 19.41 9.80 23.26
CA TYR A 216 20.82 9.47 23.52
C TYR A 216 21.80 10.52 22.95
N LYS A 217 21.36 11.43 22.09
CA LYS A 217 22.17 12.46 21.43
C LYS A 217 23.42 11.93 20.70
N ARG A 218 23.36 10.69 20.20
CA ARG A 218 24.47 10.06 19.48
C ARG A 218 24.58 10.64 18.07
N THR A 219 25.79 11.01 17.65
CA THR A 219 26.06 11.53 16.30
C THR A 219 25.63 10.54 15.22
N VAL A 220 25.83 9.23 15.44
CA VAL A 220 25.38 8.18 14.49
C VAL A 220 23.86 8.23 14.28
N ASP A 221 23.08 8.39 15.35
CA ASP A 221 21.61 8.49 15.24
C ASP A 221 21.19 9.79 14.52
N LEU A 222 21.93 10.89 14.68
CA LEU A 222 21.71 12.13 13.94
C LEU A 222 22.01 11.95 12.44
N VAL A 223 23.16 11.37 12.10
CA VAL A 223 23.55 11.09 10.72
C VAL A 223 22.53 10.18 10.03
N LEU A 224 22.10 9.10 10.69
CA LEU A 224 21.08 8.19 10.15
C LEU A 224 19.73 8.91 9.99
N THR A 225 19.33 9.76 10.96
CA THR A 225 18.10 10.58 10.83
C THR A 225 18.17 11.46 9.60
N PHE A 226 19.30 12.11 9.37
CA PHE A 226 19.53 12.95 8.19
C PHE A 226 19.49 12.13 6.89
N LEU A 227 20.18 10.99 6.82
CA LEU A 227 20.20 10.11 5.65
C LEU A 227 18.80 9.61 5.29
N PHE A 228 18.03 9.13 6.27
CA PHE A 228 16.64 8.73 6.04
C PHE A 228 15.78 9.91 5.57
N THR A 229 15.97 11.09 6.14
CA THR A 229 15.24 12.30 5.73
C THR A 229 15.52 12.63 4.26
N VAL A 230 16.78 12.69 3.86
CA VAL A 230 17.17 12.97 2.47
C VAL A 230 16.61 11.91 1.54
N ALA A 231 16.79 10.62 1.85
CA ALA A 231 16.25 9.53 1.05
C ALA A 231 14.73 9.64 0.88
N MET A 232 13.99 9.95 1.94
CA MET A 232 12.53 10.13 1.88
C MET A 232 12.12 11.35 1.04
N VAL A 233 12.80 12.50 1.20
CA VAL A 233 12.50 13.72 0.44
C VAL A 233 12.66 13.50 -1.06
N TYR A 234 13.67 12.72 -1.47
CA TYR A 234 13.88 12.33 -2.87
C TYR A 234 13.08 11.08 -3.32
N THR A 235 12.28 10.49 -2.42
CA THR A 235 11.42 9.33 -2.76
C THR A 235 9.98 9.73 -3.02
N HIS A 236 9.37 10.58 -2.17
CA HIS A 236 7.94 10.85 -2.26
C HIS A 236 7.60 12.28 -1.83
N LYS A 237 6.70 12.92 -2.58
CA LYS A 237 6.36 14.35 -2.50
C LYS A 237 5.82 14.88 -1.16
N LEU A 238 5.35 14.01 -0.26
CA LEU A 238 4.78 14.42 1.03
C LEU A 238 5.69 14.12 2.23
N THR A 239 6.87 13.55 2.01
CA THR A 239 7.71 13.06 3.10
C THR A 239 8.36 14.16 3.92
N ALA A 240 8.69 15.30 3.32
CA ALA A 240 9.18 16.44 4.10
C ALA A 240 8.13 16.94 5.12
N LEU A 241 6.84 16.96 4.72
CA LEU A 241 5.74 17.30 5.64
C LEU A 241 5.61 16.29 6.79
N LEU A 242 5.80 14.99 6.50
CA LEU A 242 5.79 13.95 7.54
C LEU A 242 6.95 14.14 8.52
N VAL A 243 8.16 14.40 8.02
CA VAL A 243 9.35 14.66 8.84
C VAL A 243 9.14 15.91 9.69
N PHE A 244 8.76 17.01 9.08
CA PHE A 244 8.52 18.29 9.77
C PHE A 244 7.45 18.14 10.86
N GLY A 245 6.28 17.60 10.52
CA GLY A 245 5.20 17.40 11.46
C GLY A 245 5.61 16.48 12.63
N THR A 246 6.44 15.45 12.37
CA THR A 246 6.96 14.57 13.42
C THR A 246 7.93 15.29 14.34
N VAL A 247 8.82 16.13 13.81
CA VAL A 247 9.73 16.93 14.60
C VAL A 247 8.94 17.90 15.47
N VAL A 248 7.98 18.63 14.89
CA VAL A 248 7.10 19.56 15.62
C VAL A 248 6.28 18.83 16.69
N GLY A 249 5.60 17.74 16.31
CA GLY A 249 4.79 16.94 17.23
C GLY A 249 5.61 16.34 18.38
N SER A 250 6.80 15.80 18.09
CA SER A 250 7.70 15.28 19.13
C SER A 250 8.19 16.40 20.06
N SER A 251 8.50 17.57 19.52
CA SER A 251 8.89 18.74 20.28
C SER A 251 7.74 19.20 21.20
N ALA A 252 6.52 19.25 20.66
CA ALA A 252 5.33 19.59 21.47
C ALA A 252 5.11 18.58 22.61
N PHE A 253 5.23 17.27 22.34
CA PHE A 253 5.14 16.24 23.40
C PHE A 253 6.19 16.46 24.50
N ILE A 254 7.43 16.78 24.13
CA ILE A 254 8.51 17.03 25.10
C ILE A 254 8.23 18.28 25.92
N LEU A 255 7.82 19.37 25.27
CA LEU A 255 7.55 20.65 25.95
C LEU A 255 6.32 20.60 26.86
N LEU A 256 5.24 19.95 26.44
CA LEU A 256 4.02 19.82 27.25
C LEU A 256 4.26 19.01 28.54
N GLN A 257 5.12 17.99 28.46
CA GLN A 257 5.47 17.18 29.62
C GLN A 257 6.60 17.80 30.46
N SER A 258 7.33 18.79 29.96
CA SER A 258 8.44 19.42 30.68
C SER A 258 7.98 20.30 31.87
N ARG A 259 6.70 20.67 31.97
CA ARG A 259 6.15 21.38 33.14
C ARG A 259 6.28 20.58 34.44
N GLU A 260 6.25 19.22 34.36
CA GLU A 260 6.49 18.32 35.49
C GLU A 260 7.96 17.87 35.63
N TRP A 261 8.85 18.33 34.73
CA TRP A 261 10.18 17.77 34.52
C TRP A 261 11.32 18.71 34.91
N MET A 262 11.03 19.90 35.41
CA MET A 262 12.08 20.91 35.69
C MET A 262 13.07 20.49 36.80
N ASP A 263 12.75 19.44 37.57
CA ASP A 263 13.56 19.02 38.70
C ASP A 263 14.61 17.94 38.43
N ASP A 264 14.66 17.37 37.20
CA ASP A 264 15.63 16.30 36.84
C ASP A 264 16.69 16.81 35.86
N PRO A 265 17.97 16.98 36.28
CA PRO A 265 19.06 17.49 35.42
C PRO A 265 19.43 16.58 34.24
N LEU A 266 19.21 15.26 34.33
CA LEU A 266 19.41 14.32 33.21
C LEU A 266 18.35 14.49 32.10
N LYS A 267 17.19 15.03 32.43
CA LYS A 267 16.09 15.29 31.51
C LYS A 267 16.23 16.61 30.76
N ARG A 268 17.12 17.51 31.20
CA ARG A 268 17.50 18.75 30.51
C ARG A 268 18.31 18.55 29.23
N ALA A 269 18.65 17.32 28.88
CA ALA A 269 19.55 16.99 27.75
C ALA A 269 19.01 17.35 26.36
N THR A 270 17.71 17.64 26.21
CA THR A 270 17.17 18.17 24.95
C THR A 270 16.95 19.66 25.12
N THR A 271 17.97 20.45 24.80
CA THR A 271 17.86 21.91 24.90
C THR A 271 16.78 22.42 23.95
N PRO A 272 15.98 23.42 24.35
CA PRO A 272 15.01 24.08 23.46
C PRO A 272 15.64 24.53 22.13
N SER A 273 16.91 24.93 22.15
CA SER A 273 17.68 25.31 20.95
C SER A 273 17.85 24.17 19.96
N THR A 274 18.11 22.92 20.40
CA THR A 274 18.22 21.76 19.50
C THR A 274 16.87 21.44 18.85
N LEU A 275 15.78 21.48 19.61
CA LEU A 275 14.44 21.27 19.06
C LEU A 275 14.03 22.35 18.07
N LEU A 276 14.35 23.61 18.37
CA LEU A 276 14.13 24.75 17.48
C LEU A 276 14.95 24.58 16.18
N MET A 277 16.23 24.26 16.29
CA MET A 277 17.09 24.03 15.13
C MET A 277 16.54 22.91 14.24
N LEU A 278 16.15 21.77 14.79
CA LEU A 278 15.56 20.67 14.04
C LEU A 278 14.24 21.06 13.38
N THR A 279 13.43 21.84 14.07
CA THR A 279 12.14 22.36 13.55
C THR A 279 12.40 23.30 12.37
N VAL A 280 13.31 24.25 12.49
CA VAL A 280 13.66 25.18 11.41
C VAL A 280 14.24 24.42 10.22
N LEU A 281 15.20 23.52 10.45
CA LEU A 281 15.82 22.74 9.38
C LEU A 281 14.79 21.87 8.63
N SER A 282 13.90 21.18 9.36
CA SER A 282 12.85 20.39 8.73
C SER A 282 11.82 21.27 8.01
N GLY A 283 11.52 22.46 8.51
CA GLY A 283 10.68 23.46 7.83
C GLY A 283 11.29 23.94 6.52
N VAL A 284 12.59 24.21 6.50
CA VAL A 284 13.34 24.55 5.27
C VAL A 284 13.25 23.41 4.26
N LEU A 285 13.40 22.15 4.70
CA LEU A 285 13.25 20.98 3.82
C LEU A 285 11.84 20.88 3.21
N VAL A 286 10.78 21.23 3.95
CA VAL A 286 9.41 21.31 3.39
C VAL A 286 9.36 22.35 2.27
N VAL A 287 9.89 23.54 2.50
CA VAL A 287 9.92 24.60 1.49
C VAL A 287 10.68 24.12 0.26
N VAL A 288 11.89 23.60 0.43
CA VAL A 288 12.72 23.07 -0.67
C VAL A 288 11.99 21.97 -1.44
N GLN A 289 11.40 21.00 -0.74
CA GLN A 289 10.66 19.92 -1.41
C GLN A 289 9.45 20.43 -2.18
N LEU A 290 8.65 21.30 -1.57
CA LEU A 290 7.38 21.72 -2.18
C LEU A 290 7.56 22.79 -3.27
N THR A 291 8.64 23.59 -3.25
CA THR A 291 8.89 24.63 -4.25
C THR A 291 9.87 24.18 -5.32
N ILE A 292 11.08 23.72 -4.91
CA ILE A 292 12.18 23.47 -5.84
C ILE A 292 12.07 22.07 -6.47
N ILE A 293 11.77 21.05 -5.64
CA ILE A 293 11.75 19.67 -6.12
C ILE A 293 10.44 19.33 -6.82
N THR A 294 9.30 19.71 -6.24
CA THR A 294 8.01 19.22 -6.73
C THR A 294 7.20 20.20 -7.54
N ASP A 295 7.46 21.50 -7.44
CA ASP A 295 6.57 22.57 -7.92
C ASP A 295 5.11 22.42 -7.40
N TYR A 296 4.96 21.70 -6.29
CA TYR A 296 3.65 21.24 -5.84
C TYR A 296 2.91 22.28 -4.98
N ILE A 297 3.65 23.29 -4.46
CA ILE A 297 3.10 24.26 -3.52
C ILE A 297 1.96 25.09 -4.16
N VAL A 298 2.13 25.53 -5.40
CA VAL A 298 1.14 26.28 -6.14
C VAL A 298 -0.11 25.42 -6.38
N GLY A 299 0.10 24.16 -6.75
CA GLY A 299 -0.99 23.20 -6.94
C GLY A 299 -1.72 22.85 -5.64
N VAL A 300 -1.01 22.73 -4.51
CA VAL A 300 -1.63 22.44 -3.20
C VAL A 300 -2.40 23.65 -2.70
N ILE A 301 -1.79 24.84 -2.71
CA ILE A 301 -2.44 26.08 -2.28
C ILE A 301 -3.63 26.39 -3.19
N GLY A 302 -3.47 26.29 -4.50
CA GLY A 302 -4.55 26.53 -5.47
C GLY A 302 -5.72 25.58 -5.24
N ARG A 303 -5.49 24.29 -5.06
CA ARG A 303 -6.56 23.31 -4.75
C ARG A 303 -7.18 23.52 -3.38
N PHE A 304 -6.39 23.91 -2.38
CA PHE A 304 -6.90 24.25 -1.05
C PHE A 304 -7.79 25.49 -1.10
N LEU A 305 -7.35 26.57 -1.76
CA LEU A 305 -8.15 27.78 -1.96
C LEU A 305 -9.40 27.48 -2.79
N LEU A 306 -9.28 26.67 -3.85
CA LEU A 306 -10.41 26.22 -4.64
C LEU A 306 -11.41 25.44 -3.77
N ALA A 307 -10.93 24.52 -2.93
CA ALA A 307 -11.79 23.75 -2.02
C ALA A 307 -12.51 24.64 -1.00
N LEU A 308 -11.89 25.71 -0.53
CA LEU A 308 -12.53 26.70 0.35
C LEU A 308 -13.59 27.55 -0.35
N HIS A 309 -13.42 27.80 -1.64
CA HIS A 309 -14.35 28.62 -2.43
C HIS A 309 -15.43 27.81 -3.15
N VAL A 310 -15.17 26.53 -3.42
CA VAL A 310 -15.99 25.65 -4.26
C VAL A 310 -16.78 24.64 -3.41
N THR A 311 -17.09 24.95 -2.15
CA THR A 311 -18.04 24.16 -1.36
C THR A 311 -19.47 24.16 -1.95
N SER A 312 -19.72 24.91 -3.03
CA SER A 312 -21.03 25.04 -3.68
C SER A 312 -21.06 24.68 -5.18
N VAL A 313 -19.95 24.28 -5.79
CA VAL A 313 -20.06 23.70 -7.13
C VAL A 313 -20.56 22.27 -6.94
N GLU A 314 -21.87 22.10 -7.10
CA GLU A 314 -22.44 20.79 -7.43
C GLU A 314 -21.64 20.27 -8.63
N THR A 315 -20.73 19.33 -8.36
CA THR A 315 -20.17 18.52 -9.45
C THR A 315 -21.38 17.83 -10.06
N VAL A 316 -21.77 18.26 -11.26
CA VAL A 316 -22.82 17.59 -12.02
C VAL A 316 -22.30 16.16 -12.22
N HIS A 317 -22.75 15.25 -11.35
CA HIS A 317 -22.45 13.84 -11.50
C HIS A 317 -23.28 13.33 -12.69
N VAL A 318 -22.63 13.18 -13.81
CA VAL A 318 -23.23 12.54 -14.98
C VAL A 318 -23.38 11.06 -14.66
N VAL A 319 -24.63 10.61 -14.55
CA VAL A 319 -24.94 9.18 -14.35
C VAL A 319 -24.96 8.51 -15.72
N PRO A 320 -24.15 7.50 -15.98
CA PRO A 320 -24.17 6.73 -17.23
C PRO A 320 -25.54 6.09 -17.49
N GLN A 321 -25.96 6.02 -18.75
CA GLN A 321 -27.27 5.50 -19.13
C GLN A 321 -27.35 3.98 -19.10
N ALA A 322 -26.25 3.28 -19.31
CA ALA A 322 -26.21 1.82 -19.43
C ALA A 322 -25.32 1.14 -18.37
N ALA A 323 -25.13 1.81 -17.25
CA ALA A 323 -24.40 1.26 -16.12
C ALA A 323 -25.06 1.67 -14.80
N THR A 324 -24.92 0.81 -13.81
CA THR A 324 -25.34 1.10 -12.44
C THR A 324 -24.12 1.47 -11.59
N PRO A 325 -24.26 2.46 -10.69
CA PRO A 325 -23.19 2.70 -9.73
C PRO A 325 -22.98 1.41 -8.94
N VAL A 326 -21.74 0.98 -8.81
CA VAL A 326 -21.40 -0.12 -7.88
C VAL A 326 -21.74 0.38 -6.49
N ALA A 327 -22.95 0.04 -6.05
CA ALA A 327 -23.60 0.60 -4.87
C ALA A 327 -22.71 0.38 -3.64
N SER A 328 -22.44 1.47 -2.94
CA SER A 328 -21.97 1.42 -1.58
C SER A 328 -23.14 1.14 -0.64
N GLU A 329 -23.76 -0.06 -0.76
CA GLU A 329 -24.64 -0.49 0.31
C GLU A 329 -23.93 -0.30 1.65
N PRO A 330 -24.62 0.11 2.72
CA PRO A 330 -23.99 0.32 4.03
C PRO A 330 -23.17 -0.89 4.49
N VAL A 331 -23.62 -2.10 4.19
CA VAL A 331 -22.90 -3.35 4.48
C VAL A 331 -21.59 -3.40 3.68
N ASN A 332 -21.64 -3.10 2.39
CA ASN A 332 -20.45 -3.06 1.54
C ASN A 332 -19.47 -1.96 1.97
N PHE A 333 -19.96 -0.80 2.41
CA PHE A 333 -19.10 0.24 2.97
C PHE A 333 -18.37 -0.25 4.23
N VAL A 334 -19.09 -0.87 5.18
CA VAL A 334 -18.50 -1.41 6.42
C VAL A 334 -17.49 -2.50 6.10
N LEU A 335 -17.80 -3.41 5.18
CA LEU A 335 -16.89 -4.47 4.79
C LEU A 335 -15.65 -3.93 4.07
N ARG A 336 -15.81 -2.95 3.17
CA ARG A 336 -14.70 -2.27 2.46
C ARG A 336 -13.75 -1.53 3.37
N ARG A 337 -14.27 -0.95 4.43
CA ARG A 337 -13.51 -0.14 5.39
C ARG A 337 -13.28 -0.86 6.71
N GLY A 338 -13.75 -2.10 6.83
CA GLY A 338 -13.71 -2.89 8.06
C GLY A 338 -12.33 -2.94 8.70
N TYR A 339 -11.28 -3.07 7.88
CA TYR A 339 -9.90 -3.04 8.35
C TYR A 339 -9.54 -1.72 9.07
N GLY A 340 -9.95 -0.58 8.51
CA GLY A 340 -9.72 0.73 9.12
C GLY A 340 -10.69 1.02 10.27
N LEU A 341 -11.98 0.66 10.10
CA LEU A 341 -13.01 0.88 11.12
C LEU A 341 -12.74 0.12 12.43
N THR A 342 -12.04 -1.01 12.36
CA THR A 342 -11.65 -1.76 13.56
C THR A 342 -10.31 -1.26 14.13
N LEU A 343 -9.32 -1.04 13.28
CA LEU A 343 -7.97 -0.68 13.71
C LEU A 343 -7.89 0.75 14.23
N VAL A 344 -8.47 1.73 13.52
CA VAL A 344 -8.30 3.16 13.85
C VAL A 344 -8.86 3.53 15.22
N PRO A 345 -10.09 3.13 15.63
CA PRO A 345 -10.60 3.42 16.97
C PRO A 345 -9.78 2.77 18.08
N LEU A 346 -9.40 1.49 17.90
CA LEU A 346 -8.58 0.78 18.88
C LEU A 346 -7.19 1.41 19.01
N ALA A 347 -6.60 1.80 17.89
CA ALA A 347 -5.31 2.49 17.88
C ALA A 347 -5.41 3.91 18.47
N GLY A 348 -6.53 4.61 18.28
CA GLY A 348 -6.79 5.90 18.93
C GLY A 348 -6.82 5.79 20.45
N ILE A 349 -7.53 4.80 20.98
CA ILE A 349 -7.53 4.49 22.44
C ILE A 349 -6.12 4.13 22.91
N ALA A 350 -5.43 3.25 22.16
CA ALA A 350 -4.07 2.83 22.48
C ALA A 350 -3.08 4.01 22.44
N TRP A 351 -3.23 4.91 21.47
CA TRP A 351 -2.46 6.14 21.34
C TRP A 351 -2.63 7.03 22.58
N LEU A 352 -3.89 7.30 23.01
CA LEU A 352 -4.19 8.09 24.20
C LEU A 352 -3.60 7.48 25.47
N VAL A 353 -3.69 6.14 25.62
CA VAL A 353 -3.10 5.43 26.77
C VAL A 353 -1.58 5.55 26.79
N LEU A 354 -0.93 5.43 25.63
CA LEU A 354 0.53 5.55 25.53
C LEU A 354 0.98 7.00 25.70
N ALA A 355 0.28 7.96 25.11
CA ALA A 355 0.60 9.39 25.22
C ALA A 355 0.62 9.86 26.68
N ARG A 356 -0.28 9.32 27.53
CA ARG A 356 -0.35 9.66 28.96
C ARG A 356 0.69 8.94 29.83
N ARG A 357 1.26 7.82 29.36
CA ARG A 357 2.07 6.91 30.19
C ARG A 357 3.50 6.74 29.74
N THR A 358 3.88 7.33 28.59
CA THR A 358 5.20 7.05 28.04
C THR A 358 6.24 8.08 28.43
N ASP A 359 7.38 7.58 28.90
CA ASP A 359 8.61 8.38 29.10
C ASP A 359 9.61 8.16 27.95
N SER A 360 9.28 7.27 27.00
CA SER A 360 10.17 6.91 25.88
C SER A 360 10.06 7.92 24.74
N HIS A 361 11.19 8.52 24.37
CA HIS A 361 11.25 9.42 23.20
C HIS A 361 10.94 8.70 21.89
N GLU A 362 11.30 7.40 21.77
CA GLU A 362 10.94 6.59 20.60
C GLU A 362 9.42 6.43 20.48
N THR A 363 8.74 6.17 21.60
CA THR A 363 7.27 6.10 21.59
C THR A 363 6.66 7.45 21.22
N ARG A 364 7.20 8.58 21.74
CA ARG A 364 6.72 9.93 21.38
C ARG A 364 6.88 10.24 19.91
N ALA A 365 8.01 9.86 19.30
CA ALA A 365 8.23 10.04 17.85
C ALA A 365 7.20 9.25 17.02
N ILE A 366 6.88 8.01 17.42
CA ILE A 366 5.87 7.19 16.78
C ILE A 366 4.47 7.81 16.94
N LEU A 367 4.12 8.25 18.15
CA LEU A 367 2.83 8.89 18.42
C LEU A 367 2.67 10.21 17.64
N ALA A 368 3.75 11.00 17.54
CA ALA A 368 3.78 12.21 16.71
C ALA A 368 3.61 11.87 15.22
N GLY A 369 4.29 10.85 14.72
CA GLY A 369 4.15 10.38 13.35
C GLY A 369 2.72 9.97 13.00
N ILE A 370 2.05 9.24 13.89
CA ILE A 370 0.62 8.88 13.73
C ILE A 370 -0.25 10.14 13.72
N ALA A 371 -0.05 11.07 14.65
CA ALA A 371 -0.82 12.32 14.73
C ALA A 371 -0.70 13.15 13.46
N VAL A 372 0.50 13.23 12.88
CA VAL A 372 0.74 13.92 11.59
C VAL A 372 -0.01 13.24 10.44
N CYS A 373 0.03 11.92 10.35
CA CYS A 373 -0.72 11.20 9.33
C CYS A 373 -2.24 11.43 9.47
N ILE A 374 -2.77 11.47 10.70
CA ILE A 374 -4.18 11.78 10.97
C ILE A 374 -4.49 13.22 10.55
N ALA A 375 -3.66 14.20 10.92
CA ALA A 375 -3.83 15.59 10.53
C ALA A 375 -3.83 15.75 8.98
N LEU A 376 -2.87 15.13 8.29
CA LEU A 376 -2.83 15.14 6.83
C LEU A 376 -4.02 14.41 6.19
N THR A 377 -4.54 13.36 6.83
CA THR A 377 -5.78 12.69 6.40
C THR A 377 -6.97 13.63 6.52
N GLY A 378 -7.06 14.40 7.62
CA GLY A 378 -8.10 15.42 7.81
C GLY A 378 -8.04 16.52 6.76
N VAL A 379 -6.84 17.03 6.46
CA VAL A 379 -6.63 17.99 5.36
C VAL A 379 -7.07 17.38 4.02
N GLY A 380 -6.73 16.11 3.76
CA GLY A 380 -7.13 15.39 2.55
C GLY A 380 -8.63 15.17 2.42
N ALA A 381 -9.33 15.01 3.55
CA ALA A 381 -10.79 14.84 3.56
C ALA A 381 -11.52 16.15 3.23
N VAL A 382 -10.93 17.30 3.60
CA VAL A 382 -11.50 18.63 3.34
C VAL A 382 -11.08 19.16 1.97
N SER A 383 -9.82 18.92 1.55
CA SER A 383 -9.29 19.36 0.27
C SER A 383 -9.45 18.25 -0.78
N VAL A 384 -10.43 18.38 -1.67
CA VAL A 384 -10.63 17.44 -2.79
C VAL A 384 -9.31 17.22 -3.53
N SER A 385 -8.73 16.03 -3.38
CA SER A 385 -7.55 15.52 -4.09
C SER A 385 -6.14 16.01 -3.67
N ALA A 386 -5.96 16.92 -2.72
CA ALA A 386 -4.60 17.36 -2.33
C ALA A 386 -3.81 16.25 -1.61
N VAL A 387 -4.46 15.51 -0.70
CA VAL A 387 -3.87 14.38 0.01
C VAL A 387 -4.86 13.21 -0.01
N ASN A 388 -4.44 12.08 -0.55
CA ASN A 388 -5.30 10.88 -0.59
C ASN A 388 -5.33 10.20 0.80
N PRO A 389 -6.50 10.11 1.47
CA PRO A 389 -6.61 9.50 2.80
C PRO A 389 -6.12 8.05 2.87
N SER A 390 -6.34 7.25 1.84
CA SER A 390 -5.88 5.84 1.81
C SER A 390 -4.35 5.75 1.77
N ARG A 391 -3.68 6.71 1.13
CA ARG A 391 -2.23 6.80 1.12
C ARG A 391 -1.67 7.21 2.48
N MET A 392 -2.35 8.09 3.21
CA MET A 392 -1.96 8.44 4.59
C MET A 392 -2.22 7.28 5.54
N TYR A 393 -3.30 6.54 5.36
CA TYR A 393 -3.55 5.33 6.13
C TYR A 393 -2.40 4.32 6.00
N PHE A 394 -1.84 4.14 4.81
CA PHE A 394 -0.69 3.25 4.61
C PHE A 394 0.55 3.69 5.41
N TYR A 395 0.85 5.00 5.50
CA TYR A 395 1.95 5.49 6.35
C TYR A 395 1.76 5.15 7.83
N MET A 396 0.53 5.11 8.30
CA MET A 396 0.26 4.87 9.73
C MET A 396 -0.09 3.42 10.07
N GLU A 397 -0.57 2.58 9.14
CA GLU A 397 -1.08 1.24 9.42
C GLU A 397 -0.13 0.40 10.27
N LEU A 398 1.15 0.29 9.89
CA LEU A 398 2.16 -0.45 10.64
C LEU A 398 2.32 0.12 12.06
N LEU A 399 2.34 1.45 12.17
CA LEU A 399 2.45 2.14 13.48
C LEU A 399 1.22 1.91 14.35
N LEU A 400 0.02 1.89 13.76
CA LEU A 400 -1.23 1.58 14.46
C LEU A 400 -1.19 0.16 15.03
N PHE A 401 -0.70 -0.83 14.27
CA PHE A 401 -0.51 -2.19 14.77
C PHE A 401 0.49 -2.24 15.92
N VAL A 402 1.62 -1.52 15.82
CA VAL A 402 2.62 -1.42 16.89
C VAL A 402 1.99 -0.85 18.16
N VAL A 403 1.28 0.26 18.04
CA VAL A 403 0.65 0.96 19.18
C VAL A 403 -0.41 0.08 19.85
N VAL A 404 -1.28 -0.58 19.08
CA VAL A 404 -2.28 -1.52 19.61
C VAL A 404 -1.61 -2.72 20.28
N ALA A 405 -0.58 -3.29 19.65
CA ALA A 405 0.16 -4.40 20.24
C ALA A 405 0.77 -4.01 21.60
N VAL A 406 1.42 -2.85 21.68
CA VAL A 406 2.06 -2.37 22.91
C VAL A 406 1.05 -1.99 23.98
N ALA A 407 -0.06 -1.33 23.67
CA ALA A 407 -1.01 -0.84 24.66
C ALA A 407 -2.02 -1.90 25.11
N VAL A 408 -2.49 -2.73 24.17
CA VAL A 408 -3.60 -3.68 24.39
C VAL A 408 -3.10 -5.11 24.46
N LEU A 409 -2.43 -5.60 23.41
CA LEU A 409 -2.09 -7.03 23.30
C LEU A 409 -1.02 -7.49 24.29
N ARG A 410 -0.15 -6.59 24.78
CA ARG A 410 0.83 -6.91 25.84
C ARG A 410 0.18 -7.40 27.15
N ARG A 411 -1.11 -7.09 27.36
CA ARG A 411 -1.86 -7.52 28.55
C ARG A 411 -2.32 -8.97 28.48
N HIS A 412 -2.12 -9.61 27.34
CA HIS A 412 -2.44 -11.01 27.21
C HIS A 412 -1.47 -11.88 28.01
N VAL A 413 -2.05 -12.69 28.91
CA VAL A 413 -1.33 -13.73 29.65
C VAL A 413 -2.10 -15.03 29.46
N PRO A 414 -1.50 -16.07 28.83
CA PRO A 414 -2.16 -17.35 28.63
C PRO A 414 -2.73 -17.92 29.94
N GLY A 415 -3.98 -18.40 29.87
CA GLY A 415 -4.67 -19.02 31.02
C GLY A 415 -5.34 -18.05 32.01
N ARG A 416 -5.33 -16.73 31.76
CA ARG A 416 -6.10 -15.76 32.58
C ARG A 416 -7.41 -15.37 31.90
N ARG A 417 -8.55 -15.36 32.64
CA ARG A 417 -9.87 -14.97 32.09
C ARG A 417 -9.88 -13.56 31.45
N ARG A 418 -9.15 -12.60 31.99
CA ARG A 418 -9.02 -11.24 31.41
C ARG A 418 -8.34 -11.24 30.03
N SER A 419 -7.66 -12.31 29.66
CA SER A 419 -7.05 -12.46 28.34
C SER A 419 -8.05 -12.74 27.22
N THR A 420 -9.26 -13.20 27.53
CA THR A 420 -10.26 -13.53 26.51
C THR A 420 -10.68 -12.30 25.68
N ALA A 421 -10.88 -11.15 26.33
CA ALA A 421 -11.20 -9.90 25.64
C ALA A 421 -10.04 -9.43 24.75
N VAL A 422 -8.79 -9.57 25.21
CA VAL A 422 -7.60 -9.23 24.41
C VAL A 422 -7.48 -10.13 23.19
N LEU A 423 -7.82 -11.41 23.34
CA LEU A 423 -7.88 -12.37 22.25
C LEU A 423 -8.96 -12.06 21.23
N ALA A 424 -10.15 -11.71 21.71
CA ALA A 424 -11.25 -11.29 20.83
C ALA A 424 -10.85 -10.07 19.99
N VAL A 425 -10.20 -9.08 20.61
CA VAL A 425 -9.66 -7.91 19.90
C VAL A 425 -8.62 -8.32 18.86
N PHE A 426 -7.70 -9.21 19.24
CA PHE A 426 -6.66 -9.67 18.31
C PHE A 426 -7.27 -10.43 17.12
N PHE A 427 -8.18 -11.35 17.40
CA PHE A 427 -8.90 -12.11 16.36
C PHE A 427 -9.73 -11.18 15.46
N LEU A 428 -10.45 -10.22 16.04
CA LEU A 428 -11.19 -9.21 15.30
C LEU A 428 -10.29 -8.40 14.36
N LEU A 429 -9.12 -7.97 14.83
CA LEU A 429 -8.15 -7.26 14.00
C LEU A 429 -7.67 -8.11 12.84
N VAL A 430 -7.25 -9.35 13.07
CA VAL A 430 -6.78 -10.25 12.01
C VAL A 430 -7.88 -10.53 10.99
N THR A 431 -9.09 -10.86 11.45
CA THR A 431 -10.21 -11.16 10.55
C THR A 431 -10.66 -9.96 9.74
N SER A 432 -10.70 -8.76 10.34
CA SER A 432 -11.06 -7.54 9.61
C SER A 432 -10.09 -7.20 8.48
N GLN A 433 -8.79 -7.46 8.66
CA GLN A 433 -7.79 -7.27 7.60
C GLN A 433 -8.00 -8.24 6.43
N LEU A 434 -8.46 -9.45 6.71
CA LEU A 434 -8.64 -10.53 5.73
C LEU A 434 -10.00 -10.50 5.03
N VAL A 435 -11.06 -10.07 5.73
CA VAL A 435 -12.42 -10.05 5.16
C VAL A 435 -12.56 -8.96 4.10
N THR A 436 -11.93 -7.81 4.28
CA THR A 436 -12.00 -6.71 3.31
C THR A 436 -11.62 -7.14 1.89
N PRO A 437 -10.50 -7.82 1.63
CA PRO A 437 -10.19 -8.34 0.30
C PRO A 437 -11.16 -9.39 -0.25
N LEU A 438 -11.89 -10.11 0.61
CA LEU A 438 -12.86 -11.14 0.19
C LEU A 438 -14.16 -10.58 -0.36
N VAL A 439 -14.64 -9.50 0.25
CA VAL A 439 -16.02 -9.04 0.08
C VAL A 439 -16.12 -7.83 -0.84
N VAL A 440 -14.96 -7.20 -1.16
CA VAL A 440 -14.94 -5.92 -1.85
C VAL A 440 -14.91 -6.09 -3.35
N PRO A 441 -15.97 -5.66 -4.08
CA PRO A 441 -15.91 -5.47 -5.53
C PRO A 441 -14.75 -4.54 -5.94
N ASP A 442 -14.26 -3.73 -5.01
CA ASP A 442 -13.13 -2.79 -5.12
C ASP A 442 -11.76 -3.42 -5.10
N HIS A 443 -11.69 -4.69 -4.77
CA HIS A 443 -10.43 -5.40 -4.86
C HIS A 443 -9.98 -5.36 -6.33
N PRO A 444 -8.66 -5.27 -6.60
CA PRO A 444 -8.14 -5.30 -7.96
C PRO A 444 -8.76 -6.36 -8.86
N GLN A 445 -9.32 -7.41 -8.29
CA GLN A 445 -10.03 -8.46 -9.01
C GLN A 445 -11.46 -8.07 -9.44
N GLY A 446 -12.21 -7.31 -8.66
CA GLY A 446 -13.55 -6.83 -9.06
C GLY A 446 -13.47 -5.84 -10.21
N GLU A 447 -12.51 -4.91 -10.17
CA GLU A 447 -12.17 -4.01 -11.26
C GLU A 447 -11.17 -4.64 -12.26
N ARG A 448 -10.60 -5.80 -11.91
CA ARG A 448 -9.54 -6.49 -12.65
C ARG A 448 -8.44 -5.53 -13.10
N GLN A 449 -7.80 -4.89 -12.14
CA GLN A 449 -6.66 -4.00 -12.37
C GLN A 449 -5.35 -4.80 -12.63
N TYR A 450 -5.46 -5.84 -13.46
CA TYR A 450 -4.35 -6.63 -14.01
C TYR A 450 -4.84 -7.37 -15.26
N LEU A 451 -3.91 -7.79 -16.10
CA LEU A 451 -4.21 -8.61 -17.29
C LEU A 451 -4.00 -10.08 -16.97
N THR A 452 -4.92 -10.93 -17.46
CA THR A 452 -4.74 -12.37 -17.50
C THR A 452 -3.77 -12.78 -18.61
N ALA A 453 -3.40 -14.05 -18.68
CA ALA A 453 -2.56 -14.56 -19.75
C ALA A 453 -3.20 -14.37 -21.12
N GLU A 454 -4.52 -14.61 -21.24
CA GLU A 454 -5.29 -14.43 -22.46
C GLU A 454 -5.34 -12.95 -22.88
N GLU A 455 -5.60 -12.05 -21.91
CA GLU A 455 -5.62 -10.61 -22.17
C GLU A 455 -4.24 -10.09 -22.61
N THR A 456 -3.18 -10.61 -22.02
CA THR A 456 -1.80 -10.29 -22.41
C THR A 456 -1.47 -10.83 -23.82
N ALA A 457 -1.90 -12.05 -24.15
CA ALA A 457 -1.72 -12.62 -25.48
C ALA A 457 -2.48 -11.80 -26.54
N ALA A 458 -3.73 -11.41 -26.25
CA ALA A 458 -4.51 -10.55 -27.14
C ALA A 458 -3.85 -9.16 -27.31
N LYS A 459 -3.26 -8.63 -26.25
CA LYS A 459 -2.55 -7.35 -26.32
C LYS A 459 -1.30 -7.44 -27.18
N ARG A 460 -0.55 -8.53 -27.11
CA ARG A 460 0.57 -8.80 -28.03
C ARG A 460 0.11 -8.89 -29.47
N PHE A 461 -1.00 -9.59 -29.74
CA PHE A 461 -1.61 -9.62 -31.06
C PHE A 461 -1.92 -8.20 -31.55
N SER A 462 -2.55 -7.38 -30.71
CA SER A 462 -2.95 -6.02 -31.06
C SER A 462 -1.76 -5.07 -31.34
N THR A 463 -0.53 -5.40 -30.91
CA THR A 463 0.66 -4.60 -31.28
C THR A 463 1.06 -4.76 -32.75
N HIS A 464 0.57 -5.80 -33.45
CA HIS A 464 0.87 -6.07 -34.86
C HIS A 464 -0.26 -5.62 -35.81
N VAL A 465 -1.34 -5.09 -35.25
CA VAL A 465 -2.50 -4.64 -36.03
C VAL A 465 -2.33 -3.14 -36.35
N PRO A 466 -2.41 -2.72 -37.62
CA PRO A 466 -2.22 -1.34 -38.02
C PRO A 466 -3.45 -0.48 -37.68
N GLY A 467 -3.24 0.76 -37.23
CA GLY A 467 -4.28 1.72 -36.90
C GLY A 467 -4.70 1.72 -35.42
N ASP A 468 -5.54 2.68 -35.05
CA ASP A 468 -5.97 2.87 -33.68
C ASP A 468 -6.90 1.76 -33.17
N ILE A 469 -6.78 1.44 -31.90
CA ILE A 469 -7.59 0.43 -31.21
C ILE A 469 -8.38 1.08 -30.08
N ALA A 470 -9.71 1.02 -30.16
CA ALA A 470 -10.59 1.40 -29.06
C ALA A 470 -10.60 0.29 -27.99
N THR A 471 -10.35 0.64 -26.74
CA THR A 471 -10.36 -0.30 -25.63
C THR A 471 -10.59 0.41 -24.29
N ASP A 472 -10.73 -0.36 -23.21
CA ASP A 472 -10.85 0.23 -21.89
C ASP A 472 -9.53 0.84 -21.38
N PHE A 473 -9.67 1.81 -20.50
CA PHE A 473 -8.57 2.59 -19.93
C PHE A 473 -7.49 1.72 -19.28
N PHE A 474 -7.89 0.66 -18.56
CA PHE A 474 -6.92 -0.19 -17.89
C PHE A 474 -6.14 -1.05 -18.88
N TYR A 475 -6.82 -1.67 -19.85
CA TYR A 475 -6.16 -2.46 -20.89
C TYR A 475 -5.19 -1.61 -21.70
N ALA A 476 -5.59 -0.39 -22.05
CA ALA A 476 -4.71 0.54 -22.76
C ALA A 476 -3.43 0.85 -21.97
N LYS A 477 -3.56 1.11 -20.68
CA LYS A 477 -2.46 1.52 -19.79
C LYS A 477 -1.52 0.41 -19.35
N SER A 478 -1.98 -0.84 -19.28
CA SER A 478 -1.18 -2.00 -18.83
C SER A 478 -0.20 -2.47 -19.90
N THR A 479 0.83 -1.69 -20.19
CA THR A 479 1.69 -1.89 -21.36
C THR A 479 3.09 -2.36 -21.06
N VAL A 480 3.63 -2.08 -19.89
CA VAL A 480 5.08 -2.09 -19.65
C VAL A 480 5.72 -3.49 -19.74
N ARG A 481 5.02 -4.56 -19.35
CA ARG A 481 5.55 -5.92 -19.49
C ARG A 481 5.57 -6.45 -20.93
N LEU A 482 5.11 -5.64 -21.88
CA LEU A 482 5.12 -5.97 -23.29
C LEU A 482 6.27 -5.21 -23.96
N HIS A 483 7.19 -5.92 -24.59
CA HIS A 483 8.18 -5.29 -25.44
C HIS A 483 7.46 -4.50 -26.54
N ASN A 484 7.81 -3.24 -26.69
CA ASN A 484 7.25 -2.31 -27.66
C ASN A 484 5.74 -2.03 -27.45
N PRO A 485 5.35 -1.42 -26.32
CA PRO A 485 3.96 -1.09 -26.07
C PRO A 485 3.47 0.03 -27.00
N ARG A 486 2.31 -0.19 -27.62
CA ARG A 486 1.59 0.88 -28.30
C ARG A 486 1.22 1.97 -27.29
N PRO A 487 1.43 3.26 -27.57
CA PRO A 487 1.06 4.32 -26.63
C PRO A 487 -0.45 4.32 -26.34
N ALA A 488 -0.79 4.65 -25.10
CA ALA A 488 -2.16 4.58 -24.60
C ALA A 488 -2.91 5.91 -24.74
N ARG A 489 -2.40 6.87 -25.41
CA ARG A 489 -3.03 8.09 -25.91
C ARG A 489 -2.02 9.01 -26.56
N LEU A 490 -2.50 9.81 -27.44
CA LEU A 490 -1.77 10.65 -28.33
C LEU A 490 -1.49 12.04 -27.84
N ASP A 491 -0.21 12.36 -27.90
CA ASP A 491 0.17 13.69 -28.38
C ASP A 491 0.71 13.65 -29.82
N ASP A 492 0.87 12.45 -30.41
CA ASP A 492 1.28 12.24 -31.80
C ASP A 492 0.17 11.57 -32.63
N PRO A 493 -0.55 12.33 -33.48
CA PRO A 493 -1.61 11.81 -34.33
C PRO A 493 -1.13 10.84 -35.44
N SER A 494 0.17 10.69 -35.64
CA SER A 494 0.75 9.77 -36.65
C SER A 494 1.02 8.37 -36.11
N ALA A 495 1.01 8.16 -34.78
CA ALA A 495 1.26 6.88 -34.17
C ALA A 495 -0.02 6.06 -33.98
N ASP A 496 0.04 4.76 -34.26
CA ASP A 496 -1.03 3.83 -33.90
C ASP A 496 -1.21 3.76 -32.39
N THR A 497 -2.41 3.98 -31.86
CA THR A 497 -2.65 4.20 -30.44
C THR A 497 -3.82 3.41 -29.87
N TYR A 498 -3.87 3.34 -28.53
CA TYR A 498 -5.07 2.95 -27.82
C TYR A 498 -5.93 4.18 -27.53
N VAL A 499 -7.22 4.09 -27.89
CA VAL A 499 -8.25 5.10 -27.62
C VAL A 499 -9.18 4.55 -26.54
N TYR A 500 -9.52 5.38 -25.55
CA TYR A 500 -10.42 4.95 -24.49
C TYR A 500 -11.88 4.91 -24.94
N MET A 501 -12.58 3.83 -24.63
CA MET A 501 -13.99 3.63 -24.96
C MET A 501 -14.89 3.44 -23.73
N ASP A 502 -14.37 3.70 -22.51
CA ASP A 502 -15.12 3.43 -21.27
C ASP A 502 -16.41 4.25 -21.20
N GLU A 503 -16.37 5.52 -21.64
CA GLU A 503 -17.52 6.41 -21.62
C GLU A 503 -18.62 5.94 -22.57
N GLU A 504 -18.26 5.53 -23.77
CA GLU A 504 -19.19 5.02 -24.78
C GLU A 504 -19.84 3.70 -24.34
N LEU A 505 -19.05 2.81 -23.72
CA LEU A 505 -19.59 1.57 -23.15
C LEU A 505 -20.60 1.86 -22.04
N LEU A 506 -20.28 2.77 -21.12
CA LEU A 506 -21.14 3.11 -20.00
C LEU A 506 -22.43 3.82 -20.42
N ASN A 507 -22.40 4.57 -21.51
CA ASN A 507 -23.57 5.27 -22.07
C ASN A 507 -24.29 4.49 -23.17
N ARG A 508 -23.75 3.33 -23.60
CA ARG A 508 -24.25 2.53 -24.73
C ARG A 508 -24.34 3.34 -26.02
N THR A 509 -23.48 4.31 -26.17
CA THR A 509 -23.39 5.13 -27.38
C THR A 509 -22.53 4.45 -28.45
N THR A 510 -22.63 4.91 -29.69
CA THR A 510 -21.71 4.50 -30.74
C THR A 510 -20.31 4.98 -30.38
N LEU A 511 -19.32 4.11 -30.57
CA LEU A 511 -17.91 4.45 -30.33
C LEU A 511 -17.55 5.67 -31.19
N ASN A 512 -17.23 6.76 -30.52
CA ASN A 512 -16.74 7.98 -31.16
C ASN A 512 -15.27 7.78 -31.54
N GLY A 513 -14.88 8.22 -32.71
CA GLY A 513 -13.50 8.17 -33.17
C GLY A 513 -13.27 7.28 -34.38
N ASN A 514 -12.10 7.47 -34.99
CA ASN A 514 -11.68 6.77 -36.22
C ASN A 514 -10.88 5.50 -35.90
N SER A 515 -11.04 4.91 -34.70
CA SER A 515 -10.35 3.67 -34.36
C SER A 515 -10.75 2.57 -35.33
N ARG A 516 -9.76 1.95 -35.96
CA ARG A 516 -9.98 0.87 -36.92
C ARG A 516 -10.40 -0.43 -36.23
N TYR A 517 -9.93 -0.64 -34.99
CA TYR A 517 -10.20 -1.86 -34.25
C TYR A 517 -10.81 -1.56 -32.88
N ILE A 518 -11.52 -2.55 -32.33
CA ILE A 518 -12.08 -2.55 -30.98
C ILE A 518 -11.52 -3.77 -30.27
N ALA A 519 -10.85 -3.58 -29.12
CA ALA A 519 -10.41 -4.68 -28.26
C ALA A 519 -11.24 -4.66 -26.96
N TYR A 520 -12.12 -5.64 -26.77
CA TYR A 520 -13.01 -5.72 -25.64
C TYR A 520 -12.68 -6.88 -24.71
N ARG A 521 -12.48 -6.61 -23.42
CA ARG A 521 -12.26 -7.63 -22.38
C ARG A 521 -13.58 -8.24 -21.93
N THR A 522 -13.81 -9.51 -22.30
CA THR A 522 -15.12 -10.20 -22.14
C THR A 522 -15.56 -10.40 -20.69
N GLN A 523 -14.59 -10.48 -19.76
CA GLN A 523 -14.85 -10.80 -18.37
C GLN A 523 -14.86 -9.56 -17.45
N VAL A 524 -14.62 -8.35 -17.98
CA VAL A 524 -14.64 -7.10 -17.22
C VAL A 524 -16.01 -6.46 -17.33
N ARG A 525 -16.65 -6.21 -16.18
CA ARG A 525 -17.96 -5.59 -16.09
C ARG A 525 -17.93 -4.27 -15.32
N VAL A 526 -16.93 -4.06 -14.47
CA VAL A 526 -16.81 -2.88 -13.62
C VAL A 526 -15.73 -1.96 -14.15
N TYR A 527 -16.09 -0.72 -14.41
CA TYR A 527 -15.21 0.33 -14.91
C TYR A 527 -15.06 1.45 -13.89
N ARG A 528 -13.85 1.95 -13.72
CA ARG A 528 -13.56 3.12 -12.89
C ARG A 528 -13.43 4.34 -13.77
N MET A 529 -14.29 5.33 -13.55
CA MET A 529 -14.27 6.58 -14.25
C MET A 529 -13.69 7.71 -13.40
N TYR A 530 -13.14 8.69 -14.09
CA TYR A 530 -12.60 9.92 -13.52
C TYR A 530 -13.28 11.13 -14.19
N GLY A 531 -13.22 12.30 -13.57
CA GLY A 531 -13.87 13.51 -14.11
C GLY A 531 -15.37 13.57 -13.79
N ALA A 532 -16.21 13.96 -14.76
CA ALA A 532 -17.64 14.19 -14.56
C ALA A 532 -18.43 12.95 -14.16
N MET A 533 -18.03 11.78 -14.64
CA MET A 533 -18.60 10.48 -14.27
C MET A 533 -17.81 9.79 -13.14
N GLN A 534 -17.13 10.55 -12.31
CA GLN A 534 -16.27 9.99 -11.26
C GLN A 534 -17.00 8.90 -10.44
N GLY A 535 -16.46 7.70 -10.43
CA GLY A 535 -17.06 6.59 -9.70
C GLY A 535 -16.69 5.24 -10.27
N ARG A 536 -17.42 4.24 -9.81
CA ARG A 536 -17.35 2.88 -10.31
C ARG A 536 -18.70 2.48 -10.84
N TRP A 537 -18.68 1.94 -12.02
CA TRP A 537 -19.87 1.66 -12.79
C TRP A 537 -19.84 0.24 -13.31
N GLU A 538 -20.90 -0.52 -13.08
CA GLU A 538 -21.07 -1.86 -13.59
C GLU A 538 -21.99 -1.83 -14.80
N LEU A 539 -21.56 -2.42 -15.91
CA LEU A 539 -22.38 -2.51 -17.13
C LEU A 539 -23.64 -3.35 -16.87
N THR A 540 -24.78 -2.82 -17.28
CA THR A 540 -26.07 -3.50 -17.19
C THR A 540 -26.36 -4.41 -18.38
N TYR A 541 -25.47 -4.44 -19.37
CA TYR A 541 -25.64 -5.20 -20.62
C TYR A 541 -24.32 -5.88 -21.02
N ASP A 542 -24.41 -6.79 -22.00
CA ASP A 542 -23.25 -7.37 -22.66
C ASP A 542 -23.02 -6.66 -24.02
N PRO A 543 -21.87 -6.01 -24.23
CA PRO A 543 -21.56 -5.35 -25.50
C PRO A 543 -21.29 -6.32 -26.67
N VAL A 544 -20.83 -7.55 -26.39
CA VAL A 544 -20.38 -8.52 -27.41
C VAL A 544 -21.42 -8.77 -28.50
N PRO A 545 -22.72 -9.06 -28.20
CA PRO A 545 -23.70 -9.24 -29.26
C PRO A 545 -23.96 -8.00 -30.11
N GLY A 546 -23.67 -6.80 -29.55
CA GLY A 546 -23.76 -5.54 -30.29
C GLY A 546 -22.60 -5.36 -31.24
N PHE A 547 -21.41 -5.72 -30.85
CA PHE A 547 -20.21 -5.69 -31.69
C PHE A 547 -20.29 -6.75 -32.79
N ASP A 548 -20.67 -7.99 -32.49
CA ASP A 548 -20.81 -9.08 -33.47
C ASP A 548 -21.76 -8.76 -34.61
N ARG A 549 -22.76 -7.90 -34.38
CA ARG A 549 -23.71 -7.49 -35.44
C ARG A 549 -23.21 -6.37 -36.35
N ARG A 550 -22.20 -5.61 -35.90
CA ARG A 550 -21.77 -4.37 -36.59
C ARG A 550 -20.37 -4.44 -37.13
N HIS A 551 -19.56 -5.33 -36.60
CA HIS A 551 -18.12 -5.40 -36.86
C HIS A 551 -17.68 -6.83 -37.09
N GLU A 552 -16.62 -7.00 -37.87
CA GLU A 552 -16.02 -8.30 -38.11
C GLU A 552 -15.11 -8.70 -36.94
N ARG A 553 -15.32 -9.91 -36.42
CA ARG A 553 -14.47 -10.45 -35.37
C ARG A 553 -13.17 -11.01 -35.99
N VAL A 554 -12.06 -10.32 -35.77
CA VAL A 554 -10.74 -10.70 -36.29
C VAL A 554 -9.90 -11.54 -35.34
N TYR A 555 -10.20 -11.49 -34.04
CA TYR A 555 -9.50 -12.28 -33.03
C TYR A 555 -10.39 -12.56 -31.81
N SER A 556 -10.22 -13.75 -31.21
CA SER A 556 -10.83 -14.08 -29.92
C SER A 556 -10.06 -15.20 -29.24
N ASN A 557 -9.81 -15.08 -27.95
CA ASN A 557 -9.16 -16.11 -27.12
C ASN A 557 -9.89 -16.36 -25.79
N GLY A 558 -11.15 -15.94 -25.69
CA GLY A 558 -11.96 -16.07 -24.48
C GLY A 558 -11.78 -14.94 -23.46
N GLY A 559 -10.61 -14.33 -23.35
CA GLY A 559 -10.34 -13.18 -22.48
C GLY A 559 -10.61 -11.83 -23.16
N VAL A 560 -10.27 -11.75 -24.45
CA VAL A 560 -10.46 -10.56 -25.29
C VAL A 560 -11.03 -10.95 -26.64
N VAL A 561 -11.92 -10.13 -27.15
CA VAL A 561 -12.37 -10.16 -28.54
C VAL A 561 -11.91 -8.89 -29.24
N VAL A 562 -11.31 -9.02 -30.42
CA VAL A 562 -10.91 -7.90 -31.26
C VAL A 562 -11.78 -7.89 -32.51
N TYR A 563 -12.33 -6.71 -32.81
CA TYR A 563 -13.17 -6.46 -33.97
C TYR A 563 -12.50 -5.46 -34.90
N GLU A 564 -12.69 -5.62 -36.21
CA GLU A 564 -12.42 -4.59 -37.22
C GLU A 564 -13.72 -3.80 -37.48
N ARG A 565 -13.62 -2.45 -37.53
CA ARG A 565 -14.75 -1.54 -37.74
C ARG A 565 -15.03 -1.30 -39.21
#